data_74324076477be6d1ac9d16414a34171c
#
_entry.id   74324076477be6d1ac9d16414a34171c
#
_cell.length_a   1.000
_cell.length_b   1.000
_cell.length_c   1.000
_cell.angle_alpha   90.00
_cell.angle_beta   90.00
_cell.angle_gamma   90.00
#
_symmetry.space_group_name_H-M   'P 1'
#
loop_
_entity.id
_entity.type
_entity.pdbx_description
1 polymer ?
#
loop_
_entity_poly.entity_id
_entity_poly.type
_entity_poly.pdbx_seq_one_letter_code
_entity_poly.pdbx_strand_id
1 'polypeptide(L)'
;MKIIYSLGAALILIALPGCSHRSPADTDLFNESATIAAARLPFNPFQWKIIATGIDPPHQTMSALYGNDLAVESARSGNHAAYPDGSVLSLVTWSLREDPHWFGARIPGPIQSIEFVTLGGKNKDQMAASYQRYEGPQLQPAANQDVAAVEARKNAILMQRAAVMP
;
A
#
# COMPACT_ATOMS: atom_id res chain seq x y z
N MET A 1 -71.37 -15.60 50.23
CA MET A 1 -70.13 -16.31 49.86
C MET A 1 -69.68 -15.81 48.52
N LYS A 2 -68.73 -14.85 48.50
CA LYS A 2 -68.23 -14.21 47.26
C LYS A 2 -66.78 -14.62 47.07
N ILE A 3 -66.53 -15.34 45.99
CA ILE A 3 -65.18 -15.78 45.59
C ILE A 3 -64.60 -14.67 44.71
N ILE A 4 -63.52 -14.07 45.17
CA ILE A 4 -62.77 -13.05 44.42
C ILE A 4 -61.64 -13.76 43.69
N TYR A 5 -61.71 -13.81 42.36
CA TYR A 5 -60.61 -14.29 41.52
C TYR A 5 -59.59 -13.17 41.32
N SER A 6 -58.46 -13.32 41.95
CA SER A 6 -57.32 -12.46 41.75
C SER A 6 -56.58 -12.90 40.49
N LEU A 7 -56.63 -12.08 39.42
CA LEU A 7 -55.94 -12.31 38.17
C LEU A 7 -54.49 -11.72 38.28
N GLY A 8 -53.53 -12.56 38.54
CA GLY A 8 -52.11 -12.19 38.53
C GLY A 8 -51.59 -12.06 37.09
N ALA A 9 -51.36 -10.85 36.65
CA ALA A 9 -50.72 -10.57 35.38
C ALA A 9 -49.21 -10.79 35.53
N ALA A 10 -48.71 -11.89 34.98
CA ALA A 10 -47.26 -12.14 34.85
C ALA A 10 -46.69 -11.32 33.70
N LEU A 11 -45.94 -10.29 34.02
CA LEU A 11 -45.21 -9.47 33.06
C LEU A 11 -43.92 -10.21 32.66
N ILE A 12 -43.92 -10.83 31.49
CA ILE A 12 -42.73 -11.48 30.91
C ILE A 12 -41.88 -10.39 30.30
N LEU A 13 -40.80 -9.98 30.99
CA LEU A 13 -39.72 -9.16 30.39
C LEU A 13 -38.94 -10.00 29.41
N ILE A 14 -39.21 -9.82 28.13
CA ILE A 14 -38.37 -10.35 27.06
C ILE A 14 -37.10 -9.49 27.00
N ALA A 15 -36.01 -9.99 27.58
CA ALA A 15 -34.68 -9.43 27.39
C ALA A 15 -34.24 -9.74 25.96
N LEU A 16 -34.36 -8.75 25.06
CA LEU A 16 -33.77 -8.82 23.73
C LEU A 16 -32.24 -8.81 23.92
N PRO A 17 -31.50 -9.83 23.41
CA PRO A 17 -30.07 -9.73 23.34
C PRO A 17 -29.72 -8.61 22.34
N GLY A 18 -29.43 -7.42 22.86
CA GLY A 18 -28.86 -6.36 22.05
C GLY A 18 -27.58 -6.90 21.41
N CYS A 19 -27.50 -6.85 20.07
CA CYS A 19 -26.26 -7.07 19.36
C CYS A 19 -25.24 -6.09 19.91
N SER A 20 -24.37 -6.57 20.80
CA SER A 20 -23.19 -5.81 21.20
C SER A 20 -22.30 -5.75 19.98
N HIS A 21 -22.36 -4.68 19.20
CA HIS A 21 -21.30 -4.34 18.25
C HIS A 21 -20.03 -4.16 19.08
N ARG A 22 -19.23 -5.20 19.12
CA ARG A 22 -17.87 -5.09 19.61
C ARG A 22 -17.17 -4.15 18.64
N SER A 23 -16.80 -2.95 19.11
CA SER A 23 -15.88 -2.11 18.34
C SER A 23 -14.64 -2.96 18.02
N PRO A 24 -14.16 -2.96 16.76
CA PRO A 24 -12.92 -3.65 16.41
C PRO A 24 -11.83 -3.22 17.39
N ALA A 25 -11.02 -4.15 17.86
CA ALA A 25 -9.84 -3.78 18.63
C ALA A 25 -8.98 -2.84 17.75
N ASP A 26 -8.29 -1.87 18.35
CA ASP A 26 -7.44 -0.93 17.58
C ASP A 26 -6.45 -1.65 16.66
N THR A 27 -5.99 -2.84 17.04
CA THR A 27 -5.14 -3.72 16.22
C THR A 27 -5.83 -4.21 14.94
N ASP A 28 -7.16 -4.27 14.89
CA ASP A 28 -7.90 -4.71 13.70
C ASP A 28 -8.08 -3.58 12.67
N LEU A 29 -7.83 -2.33 13.07
CA LEU A 29 -7.94 -1.16 12.21
C LEU A 29 -6.70 -0.93 11.34
N PHE A 30 -5.56 -1.55 11.71
CA PHE A 30 -4.29 -1.35 11.03
C PHE A 30 -3.78 -2.65 10.43
N ASN A 31 -3.40 -2.59 9.15
CA ASN A 31 -2.78 -3.71 8.46
C ASN A 31 -1.27 -3.70 8.68
N GLU A 32 -0.82 -4.13 9.85
CA GLU A 32 0.59 -4.13 10.24
C GLU A 32 1.47 -4.95 9.29
N SER A 33 0.92 -6.02 8.69
CA SER A 33 1.67 -6.87 7.76
C SER A 33 2.08 -6.14 6.47
N ALA A 34 1.41 -5.04 6.13
CA ALA A 34 1.71 -4.22 4.96
C ALA A 34 2.68 -3.07 5.26
N THR A 35 3.16 -2.95 6.50
CA THR A 35 4.05 -1.86 6.92
C THR A 35 5.52 -2.21 6.76
N ILE A 36 6.36 -1.19 6.74
CA ILE A 36 7.82 -1.33 6.66
C ILE A 36 8.42 -1.17 8.06
N ALA A 37 9.23 -2.13 8.46
CA ALA A 37 10.19 -1.90 9.54
C ALA A 37 11.33 -1.03 8.96
N ALA A 38 11.26 0.26 9.16
CA ALA A 38 11.99 1.31 8.41
C ALA A 38 13.54 1.29 8.52
N ALA A 39 14.14 0.35 9.24
CA ALA A 39 15.51 0.52 9.72
C ALA A 39 16.64 0.37 8.68
N ARG A 40 16.38 -0.06 7.45
CA ARG A 40 17.44 -0.39 6.47
C ARG A 40 17.26 0.14 5.05
N LEU A 41 16.22 0.94 4.81
CA LEU A 41 15.97 1.51 3.48
C LEU A 41 16.61 2.90 3.38
N PRO A 42 17.08 3.32 2.17
CA PRO A 42 17.62 4.66 1.96
C PRO A 42 16.58 5.76 2.17
N PHE A 43 15.30 5.42 1.95
CA PHE A 43 14.17 6.32 2.14
C PHE A 43 12.98 5.54 2.71
N ASN A 44 12.06 6.24 3.37
CA ASN A 44 10.78 5.69 3.78
C ASN A 44 9.69 6.12 2.79
N PRO A 45 9.26 5.25 1.84
CA PRO A 45 8.28 5.62 0.83
C PRO A 45 6.91 5.99 1.41
N PHE A 46 6.55 5.49 2.58
CA PHE A 46 5.25 5.78 3.21
C PHE A 46 5.10 7.21 3.72
N GLN A 47 6.19 7.98 3.73
CA GLN A 47 6.13 9.42 4.01
C GLN A 47 5.84 10.24 2.73
N TRP A 48 5.83 9.60 1.57
CA TRP A 48 5.61 10.25 0.28
C TRP A 48 4.18 10.07 -0.21
N LYS A 49 3.82 10.84 -1.23
CA LYS A 49 2.51 10.75 -1.87
C LYS A 49 2.51 9.63 -2.93
N ILE A 50 1.35 9.01 -3.10
CA ILE A 50 1.13 8.01 -4.13
C ILE A 50 0.96 8.71 -5.48
N ILE A 51 1.66 8.19 -6.48
CA ILE A 51 1.55 8.59 -7.89
C ILE A 51 0.58 7.66 -8.63
N ALA A 52 0.75 6.36 -8.44
CA ALA A 52 -0.06 5.34 -9.12
C ALA A 52 -0.21 4.10 -8.24
N THR A 53 -1.27 3.33 -8.50
CA THR A 53 -1.48 2.02 -7.88
C THR A 53 -1.80 1.01 -8.97
N GLY A 54 -1.49 -0.26 -8.72
CA GLY A 54 -1.76 -1.35 -9.63
C GLY A 54 -2.07 -2.64 -8.90
N ILE A 55 -2.86 -3.48 -9.55
CA ILE A 55 -3.13 -4.86 -9.11
C ILE A 55 -2.73 -5.78 -10.25
N ASP A 56 -2.00 -6.83 -9.92
CA ASP A 56 -1.58 -7.89 -10.84
C ASP A 56 -2.16 -9.22 -10.35
N PRO A 57 -3.38 -9.58 -10.81
CA PRO A 57 -4.06 -10.78 -10.36
C PRO A 57 -3.32 -12.08 -10.71
N PRO A 58 -2.69 -12.24 -11.88
CA PRO A 58 -1.90 -13.42 -12.20
C PRO A 58 -0.78 -13.70 -11.21
N HIS A 59 -0.09 -12.68 -10.74
CA HIS A 59 1.00 -12.83 -9.77
C HIS A 59 0.56 -12.65 -8.31
N GLN A 60 -0.74 -12.46 -8.09
CA GLN A 60 -1.30 -12.23 -6.75
C GLN A 60 -0.58 -11.12 -6.00
N THR A 61 -0.34 -9.98 -6.70
CA THR A 61 0.33 -8.82 -6.13
C THR A 61 -0.47 -7.55 -6.34
N MET A 62 -0.20 -6.58 -5.48
CA MET A 62 -0.60 -5.19 -5.68
C MET A 62 0.61 -4.30 -5.45
N SER A 63 0.59 -3.14 -6.09
CA SER A 63 1.69 -2.20 -5.99
C SER A 63 1.21 -0.76 -5.85
N ALA A 64 2.05 0.06 -5.24
CA ALA A 64 1.87 1.51 -5.25
C ALA A 64 3.21 2.18 -5.57
N LEU A 65 3.16 3.12 -6.50
CA LEU A 65 4.27 3.99 -6.83
C LEU A 65 4.17 5.26 -5.99
N TYR A 66 5.17 5.49 -5.18
CA TYR A 66 5.35 6.68 -4.37
C TYR A 66 6.40 7.60 -5.01
N GLY A 67 6.33 8.88 -4.71
CA GLY A 67 7.33 9.83 -5.15
C GLY A 67 7.57 10.94 -4.12
N ASN A 68 8.80 11.47 -4.09
CA ASN A 68 9.05 12.71 -3.38
C ASN A 68 8.28 13.88 -4.06
N ASP A 69 8.25 15.05 -3.46
CA ASP A 69 7.43 16.16 -3.97
C ASP A 69 7.75 16.52 -5.43
N LEU A 70 9.03 16.50 -5.84
CA LEU A 70 9.44 16.74 -7.22
C LEU A 70 8.85 15.71 -8.20
N ALA A 71 8.91 14.43 -7.84
CA ALA A 71 8.36 13.36 -8.65
C ALA A 71 6.84 13.46 -8.75
N VAL A 72 6.16 13.76 -7.64
CA VAL A 72 4.70 13.89 -7.60
C VAL A 72 4.23 15.08 -8.43
N GLU A 73 4.88 16.22 -8.32
CA GLU A 73 4.56 17.41 -9.09
C GLU A 73 4.74 17.15 -10.59
N SER A 74 5.88 16.56 -10.97
CA SER A 74 6.12 16.15 -12.36
C SER A 74 5.08 15.18 -12.89
N ALA A 75 4.75 14.15 -12.12
CA ALA A 75 3.75 13.15 -12.52
C ALA A 75 2.35 13.73 -12.72
N ARG A 76 1.99 14.76 -11.92
CA ARG A 76 0.66 15.40 -11.94
C ARG A 76 0.55 16.53 -12.96
N SER A 77 1.66 17.09 -13.42
CA SER A 77 1.66 18.22 -14.36
C SER A 77 1.06 17.87 -15.74
N GLY A 78 0.81 16.59 -16.00
CA GLY A 78 0.37 16.13 -17.33
C GLY A 78 1.44 16.28 -18.41
N ASN A 79 2.57 16.83 -18.08
CA ASN A 79 3.71 16.93 -18.99
C ASN A 79 4.37 15.55 -19.05
N HIS A 80 4.33 14.91 -20.21
CA HIS A 80 4.96 13.60 -20.44
C HIS A 80 6.50 13.68 -20.54
N ALA A 81 7.09 14.77 -20.09
CA ALA A 81 8.53 14.91 -19.98
C ALA A 81 9.11 13.93 -18.94
N ALA A 82 10.41 13.70 -19.03
CA ALA A 82 11.14 12.93 -18.03
C ALA A 82 11.03 13.59 -16.64
N TYR A 83 11.07 12.77 -15.60
CA TYR A 83 11.13 13.27 -14.23
C TYR A 83 12.37 14.16 -14.05
N PRO A 84 12.27 15.29 -13.33
CA PRO A 84 13.40 16.19 -13.13
C PRO A 84 14.46 15.60 -12.21
N ASP A 85 15.67 16.11 -12.29
CA ASP A 85 16.77 15.77 -11.37
C ASP A 85 16.36 15.99 -9.92
N GLY A 86 16.78 15.09 -9.05
CA GLY A 86 16.38 15.06 -7.64
C GLY A 86 15.04 14.34 -7.39
N SER A 87 14.35 13.89 -8.44
CA SER A 87 13.18 13.01 -8.26
C SER A 87 13.60 11.66 -7.71
N VAL A 88 12.85 11.19 -6.73
CA VAL A 88 12.97 9.84 -6.20
C VAL A 88 11.60 9.16 -6.27
N LEU A 89 11.58 8.00 -6.91
CA LEU A 89 10.40 7.16 -7.04
C LEU A 89 10.61 5.87 -6.25
N SER A 90 9.58 5.37 -5.62
CA SER A 90 9.60 4.07 -4.94
C SER A 90 8.37 3.25 -5.32
N LEU A 91 8.60 2.09 -5.93
CA LEU A 91 7.55 1.12 -6.18
C LEU A 91 7.55 0.09 -5.07
N VAL A 92 6.50 0.09 -4.26
CA VAL A 92 6.27 -0.92 -3.22
C VAL A 92 5.33 -1.97 -3.77
N THR A 93 5.71 -3.24 -3.65
CA THR A 93 4.90 -4.38 -4.09
C THR A 93 4.58 -5.27 -2.89
N TRP A 94 3.31 -5.56 -2.70
CA TRP A 94 2.79 -6.47 -1.67
C TRP A 94 2.21 -7.72 -2.31
N SER A 95 2.18 -8.81 -1.57
CA SER A 95 1.27 -9.91 -1.88
C SER A 95 -0.18 -9.46 -1.70
N LEU A 96 -1.09 -10.03 -2.48
CA LEU A 96 -2.52 -9.89 -2.23
C LEU A 96 -2.96 -10.91 -1.17
N ARG A 97 -3.83 -10.49 -0.27
CA ARG A 97 -4.58 -11.38 0.61
C ARG A 97 -6.05 -11.02 0.63
N GLU A 98 -6.89 -11.96 1.03
CA GLU A 98 -8.31 -11.69 1.24
C GLU A 98 -8.50 -10.80 2.48
N ASP A 99 -9.47 -9.90 2.38
CA ASP A 99 -9.89 -9.09 3.52
C ASP A 99 -10.71 -9.97 4.48
N PRO A 100 -10.34 -10.08 5.77
CA PRO A 100 -11.09 -10.90 6.71
C PRO A 100 -12.47 -10.32 7.06
N HIS A 101 -12.74 -9.05 6.74
CA HIS A 101 -13.99 -8.37 7.08
C HIS A 101 -14.94 -8.20 5.89
N TRP A 102 -14.41 -8.19 4.65
CA TRP A 102 -15.21 -7.92 3.45
C TRP A 102 -15.05 -9.03 2.43
N PHE A 103 -16.11 -9.80 2.25
CA PHE A 103 -16.14 -10.90 1.29
C PHE A 103 -15.78 -10.43 -0.13
N GLY A 104 -14.81 -11.08 -0.72
CA GLY A 104 -14.34 -10.78 -2.08
C GLY A 104 -13.40 -9.58 -2.20
N ALA A 105 -13.18 -8.80 -1.11
CA ALA A 105 -12.21 -7.74 -1.10
C ALA A 105 -10.78 -8.28 -0.98
N ARG A 106 -9.84 -7.55 -1.55
CA ARG A 106 -8.41 -7.86 -1.51
C ARG A 106 -7.66 -6.69 -0.88
N ILE A 107 -6.77 -7.01 0.03
CA ILE A 107 -5.94 -6.03 0.74
C ILE A 107 -4.46 -6.37 0.61
N PRO A 108 -3.55 -5.41 0.86
CA PRO A 108 -2.12 -5.68 0.89
C PRO A 108 -1.80 -6.71 1.97
N GLY A 109 -1.04 -7.71 1.60
CA GLY A 109 -0.36 -8.62 2.52
C GLY A 109 1.05 -8.12 2.85
N PRO A 110 1.98 -9.03 3.20
CA PRO A 110 3.38 -8.69 3.41
C PRO A 110 4.03 -8.06 2.17
N ILE A 111 4.96 -7.15 2.42
CA ILE A 111 5.77 -6.54 1.36
C ILE A 111 6.66 -7.62 0.74
N GLN A 112 6.63 -7.72 -0.59
CA GLN A 112 7.48 -8.62 -1.36
C GLN A 112 8.76 -7.91 -1.82
N SER A 113 8.62 -6.66 -2.30
CA SER A 113 9.76 -5.87 -2.75
C SER A 113 9.50 -4.37 -2.64
N ILE A 114 10.59 -3.63 -2.51
CA ILE A 114 10.63 -2.17 -2.65
C ILE A 114 11.72 -1.83 -3.64
N GLU A 115 11.37 -1.04 -4.63
CA GLU A 115 12.27 -0.63 -5.69
C GLU A 115 12.39 0.89 -5.68
N PHE A 116 13.61 1.41 -5.70
CA PHE A 116 13.87 2.84 -5.78
C PHE A 116 14.47 3.19 -7.13
N VAL A 117 13.99 4.27 -7.73
CA VAL A 117 14.61 4.93 -8.87
C VAL A 117 14.92 6.36 -8.45
N THR A 118 16.20 6.72 -8.47
CA THR A 118 16.66 8.07 -8.15
C THR A 118 17.22 8.71 -9.40
N LEU A 119 16.70 9.88 -9.75
CA LEU A 119 17.18 10.67 -10.88
C LEU A 119 18.13 11.77 -10.39
N GLY A 120 19.18 11.96 -11.15
CA GLY A 120 20.24 12.94 -10.82
C GLY A 120 21.52 12.25 -10.36
N GLY A 121 22.63 12.71 -10.87
CA GLY A 121 23.97 12.28 -10.52
C GLY A 121 24.88 13.50 -10.30
N LYS A 122 26.06 13.28 -9.73
CA LYS A 122 27.06 14.32 -9.45
C LYS A 122 27.58 15.04 -10.70
N ASN A 123 27.30 14.55 -11.91
CA ASN A 123 27.72 15.12 -13.18
C ASN A 123 26.49 15.49 -14.01
N LYS A 124 26.37 16.76 -14.36
CA LYS A 124 25.27 17.35 -15.18
C LYS A 124 25.15 16.74 -16.58
N ASP A 125 26.17 16.05 -17.06
CA ASP A 125 26.21 15.47 -18.41
C ASP A 125 25.71 14.04 -18.52
N GLN A 126 25.34 13.41 -17.39
CA GLN A 126 24.72 12.09 -17.37
C GLN A 126 23.49 12.15 -16.47
N MET A 127 22.32 12.25 -17.09
CA MET A 127 21.02 11.96 -16.44
C MET A 127 20.97 10.46 -16.11
N ALA A 128 21.81 10.02 -15.18
CA ALA A 128 21.88 8.63 -14.78
C ALA A 128 20.83 8.37 -13.70
N ALA A 129 19.76 7.70 -14.08
CA ALA A 129 18.84 7.15 -13.11
C ALA A 129 19.48 5.91 -12.44
N SER A 130 19.68 5.96 -11.14
CA SER A 130 20.09 4.79 -10.36
C SER A 130 18.87 3.96 -9.97
N TYR A 131 19.06 2.65 -9.87
CA TYR A 131 18.04 1.70 -9.47
C TYR A 131 18.54 0.82 -8.33
N GLN A 132 17.71 0.63 -7.32
CA GLN A 132 17.97 -0.26 -6.19
C GLN A 132 16.70 -1.05 -5.88
N ARG A 133 16.83 -2.36 -5.66
CA ARG A 133 15.74 -3.24 -5.26
C ARG A 133 16.06 -3.90 -3.92
N TYR A 134 15.04 -3.93 -3.07
CA TYR A 134 15.04 -4.62 -1.79
C TYR A 134 13.95 -5.67 -1.81
N GLU A 135 14.23 -6.87 -1.32
CA GLU A 135 13.29 -7.99 -1.36
C GLU A 135 13.42 -8.92 -0.15
N GLY A 136 12.44 -9.81 -0.04
CA GLY A 136 12.33 -10.76 1.07
C GLY A 136 11.80 -10.14 2.37
N PRO A 137 11.58 -10.96 3.41
CA PRO A 137 10.93 -10.55 4.65
C PRO A 137 11.69 -9.45 5.43
N GLN A 138 12.99 -9.34 5.21
CA GLN A 138 13.85 -8.36 5.88
C GLN A 138 14.22 -7.20 4.97
N LEU A 139 13.68 -7.14 3.74
CA LEU A 139 13.98 -6.12 2.74
C LEU A 139 15.50 -5.93 2.56
N GLN A 140 16.18 -7.02 2.21
CA GLN A 140 17.62 -6.97 1.90
C GLN A 140 17.84 -6.50 0.46
N PRO A 141 18.96 -5.82 0.17
CA PRO A 141 19.30 -5.49 -1.20
C PRO A 141 19.33 -6.74 -2.08
N ALA A 142 18.65 -6.70 -3.22
CA ALA A 142 18.64 -7.80 -4.17
C ALA A 142 20.04 -7.98 -4.79
N ALA A 143 20.55 -9.23 -4.75
CA ALA A 143 21.86 -9.57 -5.29
C ALA A 143 21.75 -9.97 -6.78
N ASN A 144 22.85 -9.77 -7.52
CA ASN A 144 23.07 -10.34 -8.88
C ASN A 144 21.93 -10.09 -9.88
N GLN A 145 21.50 -8.84 -10.02
CA GLN A 145 20.50 -8.49 -11.02
C GLN A 145 21.13 -8.39 -12.42
N ASP A 146 20.46 -9.00 -13.40
CA ASP A 146 20.83 -8.82 -14.80
C ASP A 146 20.65 -7.35 -15.22
N VAL A 147 21.66 -6.79 -15.90
CA VAL A 147 21.68 -5.38 -16.30
C VAL A 147 20.49 -5.03 -17.21
N ALA A 148 20.18 -5.92 -18.16
CA ALA A 148 19.06 -5.69 -19.09
C ALA A 148 17.71 -5.70 -18.36
N ALA A 149 17.54 -6.60 -17.39
CA ALA A 149 16.34 -6.66 -16.56
C ALA A 149 16.21 -5.42 -15.67
N VAL A 150 17.30 -4.93 -15.10
CA VAL A 150 17.35 -3.68 -14.32
C VAL A 150 16.92 -2.48 -15.16
N GLU A 151 17.46 -2.34 -16.37
CA GLU A 151 17.09 -1.23 -17.26
C GLU A 151 15.63 -1.30 -17.68
N ALA A 152 15.13 -2.50 -18.04
CA ALA A 152 13.72 -2.69 -18.38
C ALA A 152 12.81 -2.33 -17.22
N ARG A 153 13.16 -2.76 -16.00
CA ARG A 153 12.37 -2.49 -14.80
C ARG A 153 12.36 -1.01 -14.41
N LYS A 154 13.53 -0.37 -14.44
CA LYS A 154 13.69 1.06 -14.23
C LYS A 154 12.81 1.86 -15.21
N ASN A 155 12.87 1.54 -16.48
CA ASN A 155 12.07 2.19 -17.51
C ASN A 155 10.57 1.97 -17.27
N ALA A 156 10.15 0.77 -16.90
CA ALA A 156 8.75 0.48 -16.58
C ALA A 156 8.23 1.34 -15.39
N ILE A 157 9.06 1.58 -14.37
CA ILE A 157 8.72 2.46 -13.25
C ILE A 157 8.61 3.92 -13.72
N LEU A 158 9.58 4.39 -14.51
CA LEU A 158 9.60 5.77 -15.02
C LEU A 158 8.47 6.08 -16.01
N MET A 159 7.91 5.06 -16.65
CA MET A 159 6.79 5.21 -17.58
C MET A 159 5.42 5.24 -16.90
N GLN A 160 5.32 4.90 -15.61
CA GLN A 160 4.05 4.97 -14.89
C GLN A 160 3.57 6.42 -14.80
N ARG A 161 2.28 6.62 -15.00
CA ARG A 161 1.64 7.93 -14.95
C ARG A 161 0.82 8.06 -13.68
N ALA A 162 0.66 9.31 -13.24
CA ALA A 162 -0.21 9.59 -12.09
C ALA A 162 -1.62 9.08 -12.40
N ALA A 163 -2.21 8.41 -11.42
CA ALA A 163 -3.63 8.12 -11.45
C ALA A 163 -4.37 9.47 -11.41
N VAL A 164 -4.99 9.84 -12.52
CA VAL A 164 -5.86 11.03 -12.56
C VAL A 164 -7.16 10.63 -11.90
N MET A 165 -7.39 11.12 -10.68
CA MET A 165 -8.73 11.08 -10.11
C MET A 165 -9.53 12.19 -10.78
N PRO A 166 -10.72 11.87 -11.33
CA PRO A 166 -11.60 12.86 -11.93
C PRO A 166 -12.10 13.86 -10.90
#